data_f22149cc21507611fcd169212df48595
#
_entry.id   f22149cc21507611fcd169212df48595
#
_cell.length_a   1.000
_cell.length_b   1.000
_cell.length_c   1.000
_cell.angle_alpha   90.00
_cell.angle_beta   90.00
_cell.angle_gamma   90.00
#
_symmetry.space_group_name_H-M   'P 1'
#
loop_
_entity.id
_entity.type
_entity.pdbx_description
1 polymer ?
#
loop_
_entity_poly.entity_id
_entity_poly.type
_entity_poly.pdbx_seq_one_letter_code
_entity_poly.pdbx_strand_id
1 'polypeptide(L)'
;MSAQMPGVQLARTVTSAAALGFVPVAIKFGLFDLLVEIEKPAHRKEVLMAYEKSVGSDRKSMPCLQLIDDALYAMAGLGFVDMTVDCVYSANDITRHLVHTPSAQHGALHFTTEALLAGAFLMRRLESGGYRYPFEELHTPLQFAYHEMGNDELAQQHTYDIMAAEGRIDSFNRFMVGKFMKTATAPERLARFEYHLDPVLQDAKSRRVIAMVDIGGGRGEMMLEFKQAFPDLSDKDLVVQEFNHEIREIPGLTLSTWNYKENDSEQPIQGAGVYHLAHILHNLPDLDAARLLQKLSQAMHPQSRLLIHEFTKNANNAKMHASMIALFGGRERSASEWRQLAALAGLRVTFEAYPEGGEGLVEMRKL
;
A
#
# COMPACT_ATOMS: atom_id res chain seq x y z
N MET A 1 27.05 6.19 20.57
CA MET A 1 26.68 4.95 19.86
C MET A 1 27.90 4.46 19.10
N SER A 2 28.39 3.26 19.40
CA SER A 2 29.50 2.65 18.66
C SER A 2 29.04 2.41 17.22
N ALA A 3 29.77 2.96 16.24
CA ALA A 3 29.50 2.70 14.83
C ALA A 3 29.58 1.19 14.58
N GLN A 4 28.47 0.56 14.18
CA GLN A 4 28.49 -0.86 13.82
C GLN A 4 29.45 -1.07 12.65
N MET A 5 30.28 -2.11 12.73
CA MET A 5 31.19 -2.44 11.63
C MET A 5 30.37 -2.68 10.33
N PRO A 6 30.79 -2.12 9.18
CA PRO A 6 30.03 -2.22 7.93
C PRO A 6 29.66 -3.66 7.53
N GLY A 7 30.56 -4.64 7.77
CA GLY A 7 30.28 -6.05 7.52
C GLY A 7 29.15 -6.63 8.36
N VAL A 8 29.01 -6.21 9.61
CA VAL A 8 27.91 -6.65 10.49
C VAL A 8 26.58 -6.05 10.01
N GLN A 9 26.58 -4.78 9.62
CA GLN A 9 25.38 -4.13 9.08
C GLN A 9 24.95 -4.78 7.75
N LEU A 10 25.90 -5.05 6.85
CA LEU A 10 25.64 -5.75 5.60
C LEU A 10 25.02 -7.13 5.87
N ALA A 11 25.66 -7.95 6.72
CA ALA A 11 25.17 -9.28 7.05
C ALA A 11 23.73 -9.23 7.59
N ARG A 12 23.44 -8.36 8.54
CA ARG A 12 22.09 -8.18 9.10
C ARG A 12 21.05 -7.83 8.01
N THR A 13 21.42 -6.96 7.06
CA THR A 13 20.51 -6.55 6.00
C THR A 13 20.23 -7.69 5.03
N VAL A 14 21.26 -8.36 4.52
CA VAL A 14 21.07 -9.38 3.46
C VAL A 14 20.48 -10.68 3.99
N THR A 15 20.67 -11.03 5.26
CA THR A 15 20.07 -12.22 5.87
C THR A 15 18.61 -12.01 6.27
N SER A 16 18.11 -10.77 6.29
CA SER A 16 16.70 -10.47 6.60
C SER A 16 15.72 -11.16 5.65
N ALA A 17 16.08 -11.41 4.39
CA ALA A 17 15.20 -12.01 3.40
C ALA A 17 14.64 -13.37 3.87
N ALA A 18 15.50 -14.27 4.39
CA ALA A 18 15.05 -15.57 4.92
C ALA A 18 14.23 -15.41 6.20
N ALA A 19 14.61 -14.49 7.09
CA ALA A 19 13.87 -14.23 8.33
C ALA A 19 12.47 -13.66 8.04
N LEU A 20 12.30 -12.83 7.02
CA LEU A 20 10.99 -12.31 6.59
C LEU A 20 10.03 -13.43 6.18
N GLY A 21 10.53 -14.56 5.66
CA GLY A 21 9.71 -15.75 5.37
C GLY A 21 9.04 -16.39 6.60
N PHE A 22 9.52 -16.11 7.82
CA PHE A 22 8.88 -16.56 9.05
C PHE A 22 7.76 -15.64 9.54
N VAL A 23 7.61 -14.43 9.00
CA VAL A 23 6.52 -13.51 9.41
C VAL A 23 5.14 -14.12 9.17
N PRO A 24 4.82 -14.72 8.00
CA PRO A 24 3.55 -15.43 7.80
C PRO A 24 3.35 -16.59 8.78
N VAL A 25 4.42 -17.28 9.17
CA VAL A 25 4.37 -18.35 10.17
C VAL A 25 3.99 -17.79 11.55
N ALA A 26 4.65 -16.71 11.97
CA ALA A 26 4.36 -16.07 13.26
C ALA A 26 2.92 -15.55 13.32
N ILE A 27 2.41 -14.95 12.24
CA ILE A 27 1.02 -14.49 12.14
C ILE A 27 0.05 -15.68 12.12
N LYS A 28 0.34 -16.73 11.34
CA LYS A 28 -0.50 -17.94 11.25
C LYS A 28 -0.75 -18.59 12.61
N PHE A 29 0.25 -18.62 13.46
CA PHE A 29 0.16 -19.21 14.79
C PHE A 29 -0.13 -18.17 15.89
N GLY A 30 -0.48 -16.94 15.54
CA GLY A 30 -0.84 -15.88 16.50
C GLY A 30 0.26 -15.58 17.53
N LEU A 31 1.55 -15.75 17.17
CA LEU A 31 2.65 -15.64 18.13
C LEU A 31 2.79 -14.23 18.72
N PHE A 32 2.44 -13.20 17.97
CA PHE A 32 2.44 -11.82 18.45
C PHE A 32 1.32 -11.60 19.48
N ASP A 33 0.11 -12.10 19.18
CA ASP A 33 -1.05 -12.00 20.06
C ASP A 33 -0.78 -12.71 21.38
N LEU A 34 -0.25 -13.94 21.32
CA LEU A 34 0.12 -14.73 22.51
C LEU A 34 1.15 -14.02 23.39
N LEU A 35 2.19 -13.41 22.80
CA LEU A 35 3.19 -12.67 23.60
C LEU A 35 2.60 -11.41 24.25
N VAL A 36 1.64 -10.75 23.62
CA VAL A 36 0.92 -9.61 24.20
C VAL A 36 0.01 -10.08 25.33
N GLU A 37 -0.73 -11.20 25.17
CA GLU A 37 -1.60 -11.77 26.20
C GLU A 37 -0.84 -12.29 27.43
N ILE A 38 0.36 -12.83 27.24
CA ILE A 38 1.19 -13.34 28.34
C ILE A 38 1.72 -12.19 29.21
N GLU A 39 1.90 -10.98 28.67
CA GLU A 39 2.31 -9.73 29.35
C GLU A 39 3.67 -9.77 30.07
N LYS A 40 4.40 -10.87 30.01
CA LYS A 40 5.72 -11.07 30.64
C LYS A 40 6.65 -11.84 29.70
N PRO A 41 7.98 -11.81 29.92
CA PRO A 41 8.89 -12.68 29.20
C PRO A 41 8.49 -14.15 29.37
N ALA A 42 8.36 -14.87 28.25
CA ALA A 42 7.90 -16.27 28.22
C ALA A 42 8.92 -17.16 27.49
N HIS A 43 9.21 -18.31 28.06
CA HIS A 43 10.02 -19.31 27.41
C HIS A 43 9.19 -19.97 26.28
N ARG A 44 9.84 -20.38 25.19
CA ARG A 44 9.20 -21.01 24.01
C ARG A 44 8.15 -22.09 24.36
N LYS A 45 8.36 -22.87 25.46
CA LYS A 45 7.40 -23.87 25.92
C LYS A 45 6.11 -23.24 26.44
N GLU A 46 6.22 -22.10 27.14
CA GLU A 46 5.05 -21.37 27.65
C GLU A 46 4.22 -20.80 26.50
N VAL A 47 4.89 -20.29 25.43
CA VAL A 47 4.21 -19.80 24.22
C VAL A 47 3.50 -20.94 23.49
N LEU A 48 4.13 -22.12 23.35
CA LEU A 48 3.48 -23.30 22.78
C LEU A 48 2.28 -23.75 23.60
N MET A 49 2.39 -23.80 24.93
CA MET A 49 1.26 -24.17 25.84
C MET A 49 0.11 -23.15 25.72
N ALA A 50 0.43 -21.84 25.58
CA ALA A 50 -0.58 -20.82 25.37
C ALA A 50 -1.29 -21.02 24.02
N TYR A 51 -0.57 -21.34 22.96
CA TYR A 51 -1.13 -21.69 21.66
C TYR A 51 -2.05 -22.91 21.75
N GLU A 52 -1.58 -24.02 22.37
CA GLU A 52 -2.37 -25.22 22.55
C GLU A 52 -3.70 -24.96 23.31
N LYS A 53 -3.67 -24.07 24.27
CA LYS A 53 -4.85 -23.62 25.00
C LYS A 53 -5.81 -22.81 24.14
N SER A 54 -5.30 -21.95 23.27
CA SER A 54 -6.11 -21.07 22.40
C SER A 54 -6.86 -21.82 21.30
N VAL A 55 -6.24 -22.87 20.72
CA VAL A 55 -6.85 -23.67 19.62
C VAL A 55 -7.67 -24.85 20.09
N GLY A 56 -7.63 -25.20 21.38
CA GLY A 56 -8.45 -26.31 21.99
C GLY A 56 -8.07 -27.69 21.44
N SER A 57 -9.08 -28.48 21.05
CA SER A 57 -8.91 -29.90 20.66
C SER A 57 -8.56 -30.11 19.18
N ASP A 58 -8.49 -29.06 18.35
CA ASP A 58 -8.13 -29.20 16.94
C ASP A 58 -6.61 -29.35 16.75
N ARG A 59 -6.17 -30.63 16.75
CA ARG A 59 -4.76 -31.02 16.68
C ARG A 59 -4.22 -31.19 15.24
N LYS A 60 -5.02 -30.99 14.20
CA LYS A 60 -4.60 -31.29 12.82
C LYS A 60 -3.48 -30.38 12.27
N SER A 61 -3.23 -29.25 12.92
CA SER A 61 -2.27 -28.22 12.46
C SER A 61 -1.37 -27.71 13.58
N MET A 62 -1.02 -28.56 14.56
CA MET A 62 -0.21 -28.15 15.69
C MET A 62 1.26 -27.93 15.30
N PRO A 63 1.83 -26.75 15.57
CA PRO A 63 3.26 -26.50 15.36
C PRO A 63 4.09 -27.29 16.39
N CYS A 64 5.24 -27.79 15.97
CA CYS A 64 6.17 -28.36 16.94
C CYS A 64 6.90 -27.23 17.71
N LEU A 65 7.45 -27.57 18.87
CA LEU A 65 8.18 -26.63 19.72
C LEU A 65 9.34 -25.94 18.95
N GLN A 66 10.03 -26.67 18.08
CA GLN A 66 11.14 -26.14 17.31
C GLN A 66 10.66 -25.07 16.33
N LEU A 67 9.51 -25.27 15.65
CA LEU A 67 8.95 -24.28 14.72
C LEU A 67 8.55 -22.97 15.44
N ILE A 68 7.97 -23.07 16.63
CA ILE A 68 7.64 -21.90 17.47
C ILE A 68 8.92 -21.14 17.83
N ASP A 69 9.95 -21.87 18.27
CA ASP A 69 11.22 -21.27 18.66
C ASP A 69 11.92 -20.58 17.48
N ASP A 70 12.07 -21.27 16.35
CA ASP A 70 12.72 -20.72 15.15
C ASP A 70 11.96 -19.51 14.61
N ALA A 71 10.63 -19.53 14.64
CA ALA A 71 9.82 -18.38 14.23
C ALA A 71 10.03 -17.19 15.18
N LEU A 72 9.96 -17.39 16.48
CA LEU A 72 10.21 -16.32 17.46
C LEU A 72 11.66 -15.81 17.40
N TYR A 73 12.62 -16.69 17.17
CA TYR A 73 14.01 -16.31 17.01
C TYR A 73 14.23 -15.44 15.75
N ALA A 74 13.61 -15.81 14.62
CA ALA A 74 13.60 -14.99 13.42
C ALA A 74 12.95 -13.62 13.67
N MET A 75 11.81 -13.59 14.39
CA MET A 75 11.15 -12.33 14.75
C MET A 75 12.00 -11.45 15.66
N ALA A 76 12.75 -12.04 16.59
CA ALA A 76 13.72 -11.29 17.41
C ALA A 76 14.85 -10.71 16.55
N GLY A 77 15.36 -11.47 15.58
CA GLY A 77 16.36 -11.01 14.62
C GLY A 77 15.89 -9.84 13.76
N LEU A 78 14.60 -9.77 13.45
CA LEU A 78 13.94 -8.65 12.74
C LEU A 78 13.56 -7.48 13.67
N GLY A 79 13.66 -7.66 15.00
CA GLY A 79 13.25 -6.66 15.99
C GLY A 79 11.72 -6.57 16.20
N PHE A 80 10.97 -7.61 15.82
CA PHE A 80 9.50 -7.64 15.98
C PHE A 80 9.09 -8.10 17.38
N VAL A 81 9.96 -8.80 18.07
CA VAL A 81 9.86 -9.19 19.48
C VAL A 81 11.20 -8.98 20.18
N ASP A 82 11.20 -8.87 21.49
CA ASP A 82 12.43 -8.90 22.27
C ASP A 82 12.80 -10.33 22.65
N MET A 83 14.07 -10.62 22.72
CA MET A 83 14.60 -11.88 23.19
C MET A 83 15.68 -11.63 24.25
N THR A 84 15.60 -12.35 25.34
CA THR A 84 16.67 -12.47 26.34
C THR A 84 17.46 -13.76 26.13
N VAL A 85 18.35 -14.11 27.04
CA VAL A 85 19.06 -15.39 27.02
C VAL A 85 18.07 -16.56 27.12
N ASP A 86 18.46 -17.75 26.65
CA ASP A 86 17.74 -19.01 26.82
C ASP A 86 16.34 -19.09 26.19
N CYS A 87 16.17 -18.51 24.99
CA CYS A 87 14.91 -18.61 24.25
C CYS A 87 13.68 -18.11 25.03
N VAL A 88 13.86 -17.00 25.74
CA VAL A 88 12.79 -16.27 26.41
C VAL A 88 12.45 -15.03 25.60
N TYR A 89 11.19 -14.92 25.19
CA TYR A 89 10.69 -13.88 24.29
C TYR A 89 9.66 -12.99 24.99
N SER A 90 9.57 -11.74 24.56
CA SER A 90 8.57 -10.82 25.08
C SER A 90 8.09 -9.84 24.00
N ALA A 91 6.86 -9.35 24.16
CA ALA A 91 6.31 -8.32 23.32
C ALA A 91 7.05 -7.00 23.51
N ASN A 92 7.41 -6.36 22.40
CA ASN A 92 7.92 -4.99 22.36
C ASN A 92 6.90 -4.03 21.69
N ASP A 93 7.28 -2.80 21.42
CA ASP A 93 6.37 -1.81 20.82
C ASP A 93 5.93 -2.20 19.41
N ILE A 94 6.78 -2.86 18.61
CA ILE A 94 6.41 -3.37 17.29
C ILE A 94 5.41 -4.53 17.42
N THR A 95 5.62 -5.45 18.36
CA THR A 95 4.68 -6.54 18.65
C THR A 95 3.31 -5.97 18.99
N ARG A 96 3.25 -5.00 19.92
CA ARG A 96 2.00 -4.35 20.34
C ARG A 96 1.34 -3.61 19.18
N HIS A 97 2.12 -2.93 18.34
CA HIS A 97 1.59 -2.28 17.15
C HIS A 97 0.97 -3.29 16.17
N LEU A 98 1.63 -4.42 15.92
CA LEU A 98 1.09 -5.50 15.08
C LEU A 98 -0.25 -6.04 15.60
N VAL A 99 -0.42 -6.16 16.93
CA VAL A 99 -1.63 -6.70 17.54
C VAL A 99 -2.75 -5.66 17.65
N HIS A 100 -2.43 -4.43 18.04
CA HIS A 100 -3.44 -3.41 18.31
C HIS A 100 -3.82 -2.55 17.11
N THR A 101 -3.06 -2.62 16.00
CA THR A 101 -3.38 -1.92 14.76
C THR A 101 -3.96 -2.90 13.75
N PRO A 102 -5.27 -2.87 13.46
CA PRO A 102 -5.95 -3.91 12.67
C PRO A 102 -5.32 -4.20 11.31
N SER A 103 -4.68 -3.21 10.69
CA SER A 103 -4.05 -3.34 9.37
C SER A 103 -2.59 -3.80 9.40
N ALA A 104 -1.92 -3.74 10.55
CA ALA A 104 -0.47 -3.94 10.62
C ALA A 104 -0.04 -5.38 10.26
N GLN A 105 -0.71 -6.41 10.80
CA GLN A 105 -0.42 -7.79 10.43
C GLN A 105 -0.73 -8.08 8.96
N HIS A 106 -1.81 -7.48 8.41
CA HIS A 106 -2.18 -7.62 7.00
C HIS A 106 -1.15 -6.99 6.07
N GLY A 107 -0.62 -5.82 6.43
CA GLY A 107 0.49 -5.19 5.71
C GLY A 107 1.77 -6.01 5.79
N ALA A 108 2.12 -6.50 6.98
CA ALA A 108 3.27 -7.39 7.17
C ALA A 108 3.15 -8.64 6.27
N LEU A 109 1.97 -9.28 6.21
CA LEU A 109 1.71 -10.40 5.31
C LEU A 109 1.95 -10.03 3.85
N HIS A 110 1.37 -8.91 3.35
CA HIS A 110 1.53 -8.49 1.97
C HIS A 110 3.00 -8.33 1.57
N PHE A 111 3.80 -7.66 2.39
CA PHE A 111 5.21 -7.46 2.08
C PHE A 111 6.07 -8.72 2.25
N THR A 112 5.66 -9.69 3.06
CA THR A 112 6.41 -10.92 3.31
C THR A 112 5.89 -12.14 2.53
N THR A 113 4.86 -11.97 1.73
CA THR A 113 4.36 -12.96 0.77
C THR A 113 4.55 -12.46 -0.66
N GLU A 114 3.67 -11.62 -1.17
CA GLU A 114 3.66 -11.19 -2.56
C GLU A 114 4.92 -10.39 -2.93
N ALA A 115 5.27 -9.37 -2.14
CA ALA A 115 6.44 -8.53 -2.46
C ALA A 115 7.76 -9.28 -2.28
N LEU A 116 7.88 -10.16 -1.27
CA LEU A 116 9.07 -10.98 -1.07
C LEU A 116 9.24 -11.98 -2.22
N LEU A 117 8.16 -12.64 -2.66
CA LEU A 117 8.17 -13.54 -3.82
C LEU A 117 8.62 -12.80 -5.09
N ALA A 118 7.98 -11.67 -5.40
CA ALA A 118 8.32 -10.87 -6.56
C ALA A 118 9.79 -10.41 -6.52
N GLY A 119 10.26 -9.94 -5.37
CA GLY A 119 11.65 -9.52 -5.16
C GLY A 119 12.66 -10.65 -5.40
N ALA A 120 12.33 -11.89 -5.01
CA ALA A 120 13.19 -13.05 -5.22
C ALA A 120 13.38 -13.40 -6.71
N PHE A 121 12.40 -13.07 -7.55
CA PHE A 121 12.45 -13.36 -8.99
C PHE A 121 12.89 -12.17 -9.85
N LEU A 122 13.14 -10.99 -9.26
CA LEU A 122 13.50 -9.77 -9.99
C LEU A 122 14.68 -9.96 -10.95
N MET A 123 15.78 -10.52 -10.47
CA MET A 123 16.98 -10.71 -11.32
C MET A 123 16.70 -11.69 -12.46
N ARG A 124 16.05 -12.81 -12.21
CA ARG A 124 15.69 -13.79 -13.24
C ARG A 124 14.75 -13.19 -14.29
N ARG A 125 13.79 -12.35 -13.86
CA ARG A 125 12.89 -11.66 -14.77
C ARG A 125 13.65 -10.67 -15.68
N LEU A 126 14.63 -9.94 -15.14
CA LEU A 126 15.49 -9.04 -15.92
C LEU A 126 16.32 -9.82 -16.94
N GLU A 127 16.97 -10.90 -16.52
CA GLU A 127 17.78 -11.76 -17.41
C GLU A 127 16.93 -12.34 -18.54
N SER A 128 15.77 -12.94 -18.25
CA SER A 128 14.88 -13.52 -19.27
C SER A 128 14.36 -12.48 -20.26
N GLY A 129 14.18 -11.24 -19.83
CA GLY A 129 13.76 -10.12 -20.68
C GLY A 129 14.90 -9.38 -21.38
N GLY A 130 16.15 -9.84 -21.26
CA GLY A 130 17.32 -9.12 -21.82
C GLY A 130 17.49 -7.73 -21.22
N TYR A 131 17.21 -7.58 -19.92
CA TYR A 131 17.29 -6.35 -19.15
C TYR A 131 16.38 -5.21 -19.65
N ARG A 132 15.31 -5.54 -20.37
CA ARG A 132 14.31 -4.55 -20.77
C ARG A 132 13.58 -4.03 -19.53
N TYR A 133 13.54 -2.72 -19.38
CA TYR A 133 13.02 -2.00 -18.22
C TYR A 133 12.53 -0.60 -18.66
N PRO A 134 11.47 -0.03 -18.08
CA PRO A 134 10.67 -0.54 -16.98
C PRO A 134 9.78 -1.74 -17.35
N PHE A 135 9.23 -2.42 -16.35
CA PHE A 135 8.27 -3.51 -16.58
C PHE A 135 6.92 -2.95 -17.02
N GLU A 136 6.21 -3.73 -17.81
CA GLU A 136 4.79 -3.54 -18.07
C GLU A 136 3.95 -4.17 -16.94
N GLU A 137 2.73 -3.71 -16.74
CA GLU A 137 1.86 -4.08 -15.61
C GLU A 137 1.60 -5.60 -15.48
N LEU A 138 1.49 -6.31 -16.61
CA LEU A 138 1.28 -7.77 -16.63
C LEU A 138 2.58 -8.59 -16.86
N HIS A 139 3.74 -7.94 -16.87
CA HIS A 139 5.01 -8.59 -17.11
C HIS A 139 6.05 -8.29 -16.02
N THR A 140 5.59 -8.21 -14.78
CA THR A 140 6.42 -7.90 -13.61
C THR A 140 7.14 -9.16 -13.09
N PRO A 141 8.05 -9.01 -12.14
CA PRO A 141 8.63 -10.14 -11.42
C PRO A 141 7.62 -11.06 -10.73
N LEU A 142 6.45 -10.54 -10.30
CA LEU A 142 5.42 -11.37 -9.68
C LEU A 142 4.81 -12.36 -10.69
N GLN A 143 4.35 -11.87 -11.85
CA GLN A 143 3.81 -12.75 -12.90
C GLN A 143 4.86 -13.75 -13.37
N PHE A 144 6.11 -13.30 -13.51
CA PHE A 144 7.22 -14.18 -13.86
C PHE A 144 7.46 -15.28 -12.81
N ALA A 145 7.31 -14.97 -11.51
CA ALA A 145 7.42 -15.97 -10.45
C ALA A 145 6.37 -17.08 -10.60
N TYR A 146 5.10 -16.70 -10.87
CA TYR A 146 4.03 -17.69 -11.12
C TYR A 146 4.28 -18.55 -12.36
N HIS A 147 4.78 -17.97 -13.43
CA HIS A 147 5.21 -18.74 -14.61
C HIS A 147 6.29 -19.76 -14.26
N GLU A 148 7.35 -19.35 -13.58
CA GLU A 148 8.45 -20.25 -13.17
C GLU A 148 8.00 -21.34 -12.18
N MET A 149 6.96 -21.09 -11.41
CA MET A 149 6.32 -22.09 -10.54
C MET A 149 5.34 -23.02 -11.28
N GLY A 150 5.17 -22.84 -12.60
CA GLY A 150 4.30 -23.68 -13.44
C GLY A 150 2.81 -23.29 -13.36
N ASN A 151 2.50 -22.09 -12.94
CA ASN A 151 1.13 -21.58 -12.90
C ASN A 151 0.94 -20.48 -13.96
N ASP A 152 0.84 -20.89 -15.24
CA ASP A 152 0.71 -19.98 -16.37
C ASP A 152 -0.62 -19.21 -16.38
N GLU A 153 -1.66 -19.72 -15.74
CA GLU A 153 -2.94 -19.05 -15.63
C GLU A 153 -2.82 -17.78 -14.77
N LEU A 154 -2.25 -17.91 -13.58
CA LEU A 154 -2.00 -16.77 -12.71
C LEU A 154 -0.92 -15.83 -13.25
N ALA A 155 0.06 -16.36 -13.99
CA ALA A 155 1.10 -15.54 -14.62
C ALA A 155 0.57 -14.52 -15.66
N GLN A 156 -0.66 -14.68 -16.13
CA GLN A 156 -1.31 -13.75 -17.07
C GLN A 156 -2.29 -12.79 -16.39
N GLN A 157 -2.44 -12.89 -15.06
CA GLN A 157 -3.38 -12.08 -14.30
C GLN A 157 -2.72 -10.83 -13.71
N HIS A 158 -3.54 -9.82 -13.46
CA HIS A 158 -3.10 -8.66 -12.69
C HIS A 158 -2.80 -9.05 -11.24
N THR A 159 -1.90 -8.32 -10.58
CA THR A 159 -1.49 -8.60 -9.18
C THR A 159 -2.69 -8.73 -8.21
N TYR A 160 -3.74 -7.93 -8.37
CA TYR A 160 -4.94 -8.03 -7.53
C TYR A 160 -5.74 -9.32 -7.80
N ASP A 161 -5.81 -9.76 -9.05
CA ASP A 161 -6.50 -11.00 -9.42
C ASP A 161 -5.70 -12.22 -8.93
N ILE A 162 -4.38 -12.18 -8.98
CA ILE A 162 -3.52 -13.18 -8.35
C ILE A 162 -3.80 -13.26 -6.85
N MET A 163 -3.83 -12.12 -6.15
CA MET A 163 -4.14 -12.10 -4.72
C MET A 163 -5.55 -12.62 -4.42
N ALA A 164 -6.53 -12.36 -5.30
CA ALA A 164 -7.89 -12.89 -5.15
C ALA A 164 -7.91 -14.41 -5.29
N ALA A 165 -7.27 -14.94 -6.32
CA ALA A 165 -7.17 -16.38 -6.57
C ALA A 165 -6.45 -17.13 -5.43
N GLU A 166 -5.43 -16.51 -4.83
CA GLU A 166 -4.70 -17.03 -3.66
C GLU A 166 -5.44 -16.81 -2.31
N GLY A 167 -6.65 -16.24 -2.33
CA GLY A 167 -7.42 -15.93 -1.12
C GLY A 167 -6.81 -14.84 -0.25
N ARG A 168 -5.99 -13.96 -0.84
CA ARG A 168 -5.24 -12.92 -0.16
C ARG A 168 -5.86 -11.52 -0.26
N ILE A 169 -6.81 -11.34 -1.16
CA ILE A 169 -7.39 -10.02 -1.47
C ILE A 169 -8.06 -9.36 -0.26
N ASP A 170 -8.76 -10.13 0.58
CA ASP A 170 -9.39 -9.59 1.80
C ASP A 170 -8.35 -9.07 2.79
N SER A 171 -7.23 -9.79 2.94
CA SER A 171 -6.12 -9.36 3.78
C SER A 171 -5.51 -8.06 3.23
N PHE A 172 -5.30 -7.98 1.91
CA PHE A 172 -4.81 -6.77 1.27
C PHE A 172 -5.78 -5.59 1.44
N ASN A 173 -7.08 -5.80 1.27
CA ASN A 173 -8.10 -4.76 1.48
C ASN A 173 -8.08 -4.24 2.93
N ARG A 174 -7.95 -5.12 3.93
CA ARG A 174 -7.82 -4.70 5.34
C ARG A 174 -6.54 -3.90 5.58
N PHE A 175 -5.44 -4.27 4.94
CA PHE A 175 -4.20 -3.50 4.97
C PHE A 175 -4.42 -2.08 4.40
N MET A 176 -5.05 -1.97 3.23
CA MET A 176 -5.28 -0.68 2.56
C MET A 176 -6.20 0.24 3.36
N VAL A 177 -7.29 -0.28 3.93
CA VAL A 177 -8.23 0.48 4.78
C VAL A 177 -7.54 1.05 6.02
N GLY A 178 -6.76 0.23 6.70
CA GLY A 178 -6.14 0.62 7.96
C GLY A 178 -4.93 1.55 7.81
N LYS A 179 -4.26 1.52 6.64
CA LYS A 179 -3.02 2.29 6.36
C LYS A 179 -2.06 2.25 7.54
N PHE A 180 -1.47 1.10 7.82
CA PHE A 180 -0.68 0.82 9.05
C PHE A 180 0.43 1.85 9.36
N MET A 181 0.85 2.65 8.37
CA MET A 181 1.77 3.77 8.54
C MET A 181 1.06 5.13 8.64
N LYS A 182 -0.28 5.17 8.68
CA LYS A 182 -1.04 6.42 8.69
C LYS A 182 -0.84 7.17 10.00
N THR A 183 -0.29 8.35 9.91
CA THR A 183 -0.06 9.24 11.06
C THR A 183 -1.03 10.43 11.10
N ALA A 184 -1.73 10.70 9.99
CA ALA A 184 -2.67 11.81 9.86
C ALA A 184 -3.72 11.52 8.78
N THR A 185 -4.89 12.13 8.87
CA THR A 185 -5.92 12.13 7.82
C THR A 185 -5.46 12.93 6.61
N ALA A 186 -6.11 12.74 5.45
CA ALA A 186 -5.78 13.51 4.25
C ALA A 186 -5.96 15.02 4.45
N PRO A 187 -7.06 15.53 5.06
CA PRO A 187 -7.20 16.94 5.38
C PRO A 187 -6.13 17.48 6.34
N GLU A 188 -5.75 16.72 7.38
CA GLU A 188 -4.66 17.10 8.29
C GLU A 188 -3.31 17.22 7.58
N ARG A 189 -3.04 16.33 6.60
CA ARG A 189 -1.82 16.44 5.78
C ARG A 189 -1.86 17.68 4.91
N LEU A 190 -2.99 18.00 4.27
CA LEU A 190 -3.14 19.26 3.52
C LEU A 190 -2.84 20.46 4.39
N ALA A 191 -3.41 20.50 5.61
CA ALA A 191 -3.16 21.59 6.56
C ALA A 191 -1.68 21.72 6.96
N ARG A 192 -0.97 20.60 7.16
CA ARG A 192 0.49 20.59 7.44
C ARG A 192 1.32 21.13 6.27
N PHE A 193 0.84 20.96 5.04
CA PHE A 193 1.46 21.49 3.84
C PHE A 193 1.01 22.93 3.52
N GLU A 194 0.21 23.52 4.39
CA GLU A 194 -0.40 24.86 4.17
C GLU A 194 -1.20 24.92 2.85
N TYR A 195 -1.76 23.76 2.44
CA TYR A 195 -2.58 23.65 1.25
C TYR A 195 -4.06 23.84 1.57
N HIS A 196 -4.71 24.84 0.93
CA HIS A 196 -6.09 25.23 1.18
C HIS A 196 -7.03 24.76 0.07
N LEU A 197 -8.00 23.91 0.43
CA LEU A 197 -9.04 23.43 -0.49
C LEU A 197 -10.24 24.38 -0.59
N ASP A 198 -10.52 25.21 0.43
CA ASP A 198 -11.71 26.05 0.50
C ASP A 198 -11.99 26.84 -0.80
N PRO A 199 -11.00 27.50 -1.44
CA PRO A 199 -11.28 28.28 -2.65
C PRO A 199 -11.78 27.43 -3.80
N VAL A 200 -11.25 26.19 -3.98
CA VAL A 200 -11.68 25.31 -5.08
C VAL A 200 -13.03 24.65 -4.78
N LEU A 201 -13.31 24.32 -3.52
CA LEU A 201 -14.62 23.79 -3.12
C LEU A 201 -15.73 24.85 -3.26
N GLN A 202 -15.45 26.10 -2.91
CA GLN A 202 -16.38 27.23 -3.12
C GLN A 202 -16.63 27.49 -4.63
N ASP A 203 -15.58 27.44 -5.46
CA ASP A 203 -15.73 27.56 -6.91
C ASP A 203 -16.59 26.42 -7.47
N ALA A 204 -16.34 25.18 -7.07
CA ALA A 204 -17.14 24.03 -7.50
C ALA A 204 -18.62 24.20 -7.12
N LYS A 205 -18.90 24.66 -5.89
CA LYS A 205 -20.24 24.95 -5.42
C LYS A 205 -20.92 26.06 -6.24
N SER A 206 -20.19 27.13 -6.58
CA SER A 206 -20.70 28.22 -7.41
C SER A 206 -21.05 27.78 -8.82
N ARG A 207 -20.26 26.90 -9.39
CA ARG A 207 -20.48 26.26 -10.71
C ARG A 207 -21.53 25.13 -10.68
N ARG A 208 -21.98 24.70 -9.50
CA ARG A 208 -22.91 23.57 -9.28
C ARG A 208 -22.39 22.26 -9.89
N VAL A 209 -21.11 21.98 -9.72
CA VAL A 209 -20.46 20.76 -10.14
C VAL A 209 -20.03 19.92 -8.92
N ILE A 210 -19.69 18.65 -9.17
CA ILE A 210 -19.11 17.76 -8.15
C ILE A 210 -17.88 18.45 -7.52
N ALA A 211 -17.82 18.48 -6.19
CA ALA A 211 -16.71 19.12 -5.49
C ALA A 211 -15.43 18.28 -5.56
N MET A 212 -15.55 16.98 -5.29
CA MET A 212 -14.40 16.07 -5.31
C MET A 212 -14.77 14.70 -5.92
N VAL A 213 -13.87 14.16 -6.72
CA VAL A 213 -13.94 12.80 -7.29
C VAL A 213 -12.67 12.06 -6.91
N ASP A 214 -12.78 10.95 -6.20
CA ASP A 214 -11.68 10.08 -5.78
C ASP A 214 -11.58 8.87 -6.70
N ILE A 215 -10.57 8.83 -7.54
CA ILE A 215 -10.37 7.80 -8.56
C ILE A 215 -9.63 6.61 -7.94
N GLY A 216 -10.24 5.43 -7.98
CA GLY A 216 -9.74 4.24 -7.30
C GLY A 216 -9.81 4.39 -5.79
N GLY A 217 -10.82 5.10 -5.29
CA GLY A 217 -10.94 5.47 -3.88
C GLY A 217 -11.35 4.33 -2.94
N GLY A 218 -11.44 3.08 -3.44
CA GLY A 218 -11.75 1.91 -2.64
C GLY A 218 -13.08 2.06 -1.89
N ARG A 219 -13.05 1.92 -0.58
CA ARG A 219 -14.24 2.07 0.28
C ARG A 219 -14.49 3.50 0.74
N GLY A 220 -13.81 4.48 0.15
CA GLY A 220 -14.06 5.91 0.36
C GLY A 220 -13.51 6.50 1.65
N GLU A 221 -12.58 5.83 2.34
CA GLU A 221 -12.06 6.29 3.64
C GLU A 221 -11.52 7.72 3.57
N MET A 222 -10.76 8.05 2.53
CA MET A 222 -10.24 9.42 2.36
C MET A 222 -11.36 10.43 2.09
N MET A 223 -12.36 10.08 1.28
CA MET A 223 -13.51 10.95 1.05
C MET A 223 -14.33 11.18 2.31
N LEU A 224 -14.47 10.18 3.17
CA LEU A 224 -15.13 10.34 4.48
C LEU A 224 -14.31 11.27 5.41
N GLU A 225 -12.98 11.23 5.35
CA GLU A 225 -12.13 12.18 6.06
C GLU A 225 -12.35 13.63 5.55
N PHE A 226 -12.42 13.82 4.22
CA PHE A 226 -12.73 15.13 3.64
C PHE A 226 -14.13 15.59 4.01
N LYS A 227 -15.13 14.72 3.98
CA LYS A 227 -16.49 15.05 4.40
C LYS A 227 -16.56 15.50 5.85
N GLN A 228 -15.82 14.84 6.74
CA GLN A 228 -15.74 15.23 8.16
C GLN A 228 -15.06 16.59 8.34
N ALA A 229 -14.02 16.88 7.56
CA ALA A 229 -13.30 18.15 7.63
C ALA A 229 -14.06 19.32 6.98
N PHE A 230 -14.91 19.03 5.98
CA PHE A 230 -15.71 20.00 5.23
C PHE A 230 -17.20 19.66 5.33
N PRO A 231 -17.86 19.94 6.47
CA PRO A 231 -19.23 19.51 6.75
C PRO A 231 -20.29 20.16 5.83
N ASP A 232 -19.95 21.22 5.12
CA ASP A 232 -20.80 21.86 4.12
C ASP A 232 -20.93 21.06 2.81
N LEU A 233 -20.12 20.00 2.62
CA LEU A 233 -20.22 19.10 1.47
C LEU A 233 -21.29 18.04 1.73
N SER A 234 -22.20 17.91 0.78
CA SER A 234 -23.21 16.86 0.79
C SER A 234 -22.68 15.56 0.19
N ASP A 235 -23.42 14.45 0.36
CA ASP A 235 -23.08 13.15 -0.23
C ASP A 235 -22.97 13.22 -1.76
N LYS A 236 -23.70 14.16 -2.39
CA LYS A 236 -23.67 14.36 -3.84
C LYS A 236 -22.46 15.15 -4.33
N ASP A 237 -21.79 15.87 -3.44
CA ASP A 237 -20.59 16.66 -3.75
C ASP A 237 -19.31 15.79 -3.77
N LEU A 238 -19.38 14.61 -3.17
CA LEU A 238 -18.26 13.69 -2.99
C LEU A 238 -18.52 12.36 -3.72
N VAL A 239 -17.73 12.07 -4.71
CA VAL A 239 -17.87 10.85 -5.52
C VAL A 239 -16.63 9.98 -5.38
N VAL A 240 -16.82 8.71 -5.08
CA VAL A 240 -15.79 7.67 -5.17
C VAL A 240 -15.98 6.92 -6.49
N GLN A 241 -14.94 6.88 -7.30
CA GLN A 241 -14.91 6.05 -8.50
C GLN A 241 -14.11 4.79 -8.22
N GLU A 242 -14.78 3.64 -8.35
CA GLU A 242 -14.18 2.35 -8.09
C GLU A 242 -14.62 1.33 -9.13
N PHE A 243 -13.71 0.46 -9.55
CA PHE A 243 -13.99 -0.60 -10.50
C PHE A 243 -14.40 -1.93 -9.83
N ASN A 244 -14.06 -2.10 -8.55
CA ASN A 244 -14.42 -3.31 -7.82
C ASN A 244 -15.94 -3.43 -7.63
N HIS A 245 -16.57 -4.35 -8.36
CA HIS A 245 -18.01 -4.59 -8.32
C HIS A 245 -18.55 -5.14 -6.99
N GLU A 246 -17.68 -5.57 -6.07
CA GLU A 246 -18.08 -5.99 -4.72
C GLU A 246 -18.47 -4.80 -3.85
N ILE A 247 -17.95 -3.60 -4.16
CA ILE A 247 -18.31 -2.35 -3.49
C ILE A 247 -19.57 -1.80 -4.16
N ARG A 248 -20.71 -2.00 -3.51
CA ARG A 248 -22.02 -1.61 -4.08
C ARG A 248 -22.54 -0.29 -3.53
N GLU A 249 -22.13 0.08 -2.35
CA GLU A 249 -22.56 1.28 -1.63
C GLU A 249 -21.49 1.74 -0.65
N ILE A 250 -21.35 3.05 -0.49
CA ILE A 250 -20.52 3.68 0.54
C ILE A 250 -21.40 4.68 1.29
N PRO A 251 -21.81 4.40 2.54
CA PRO A 251 -22.68 5.29 3.29
C PRO A 251 -22.09 6.71 3.39
N GLY A 252 -22.91 7.68 3.01
CA GLY A 252 -22.51 9.09 3.06
C GLY A 252 -21.70 9.60 1.86
N LEU A 253 -21.51 8.79 0.83
CA LEU A 253 -20.79 9.17 -0.40
C LEU A 253 -21.57 8.69 -1.64
N THR A 254 -21.31 9.31 -2.78
CA THR A 254 -21.79 8.80 -4.08
C THR A 254 -20.75 7.84 -4.66
N LEU A 255 -21.17 6.63 -5.03
CA LEU A 255 -20.34 5.66 -5.74
C LEU A 255 -20.61 5.76 -7.25
N SER A 256 -19.55 5.76 -8.05
CA SER A 256 -19.60 5.72 -9.51
C SER A 256 -18.61 4.65 -10.01
N THR A 257 -18.98 3.90 -11.03
CA THR A 257 -18.09 2.92 -11.63
C THR A 257 -17.33 3.55 -12.79
N TRP A 258 -16.02 3.40 -12.81
CA TRP A 258 -15.18 3.78 -13.94
C TRP A 258 -13.93 2.91 -14.04
N ASN A 259 -13.78 2.24 -15.19
CA ASN A 259 -12.56 1.51 -15.52
C ASN A 259 -11.63 2.41 -16.35
N TYR A 260 -10.70 3.09 -15.71
CA TYR A 260 -9.75 3.97 -16.38
C TYR A 260 -8.72 3.22 -17.25
N LYS A 261 -8.57 1.90 -17.08
CA LYS A 261 -7.64 1.06 -17.86
C LYS A 261 -8.16 0.74 -19.27
N GLU A 262 -9.46 0.78 -19.49
CA GLU A 262 -10.02 0.61 -20.83
C GLU A 262 -9.61 1.77 -21.74
N ASN A 263 -9.06 1.45 -22.92
CA ASN A 263 -8.49 2.46 -23.82
C ASN A 263 -9.49 3.54 -24.20
N ASP A 264 -10.72 3.17 -24.54
CA ASP A 264 -11.78 4.05 -25.03
C ASP A 264 -12.65 4.64 -23.92
N SER A 265 -12.36 4.35 -22.65
CA SER A 265 -13.14 4.86 -21.53
C SER A 265 -12.72 6.29 -21.20
N GLU A 266 -13.65 7.24 -21.31
CA GLU A 266 -13.47 8.61 -20.87
C GLU A 266 -13.87 8.76 -19.39
N GLN A 267 -13.29 9.79 -18.72
CA GLN A 267 -13.73 10.15 -17.37
C GLN A 267 -15.21 10.63 -17.40
N PRO A 268 -16.16 9.90 -16.76
CA PRO A 268 -17.58 10.22 -16.88
C PRO A 268 -17.98 11.51 -16.15
N ILE A 269 -17.22 11.94 -15.14
CA ILE A 269 -17.49 13.15 -14.39
C ILE A 269 -16.65 14.30 -14.95
N GLN A 270 -17.35 15.26 -15.57
CA GLN A 270 -16.72 16.40 -16.25
C GLN A 270 -16.70 17.63 -15.36
N GLY A 271 -15.59 18.38 -15.35
CA GLY A 271 -15.47 19.68 -14.73
C GLY A 271 -15.58 19.71 -13.20
N ALA A 272 -15.35 18.59 -12.52
CA ALA A 272 -15.32 18.55 -11.06
C ALA A 272 -14.31 19.57 -10.49
N GLY A 273 -14.54 20.02 -9.26
CA GLY A 273 -13.62 20.91 -8.57
C GLY A 273 -12.25 20.27 -8.36
N VAL A 274 -12.25 19.07 -7.80
CA VAL A 274 -11.05 18.28 -7.51
C VAL A 274 -11.19 16.87 -8.06
N TYR A 275 -10.20 16.42 -8.81
CA TYR A 275 -9.94 15.01 -9.10
C TYR A 275 -8.82 14.57 -8.15
N HIS A 276 -9.06 13.50 -7.41
CA HIS A 276 -8.14 13.01 -6.38
C HIS A 276 -7.63 11.63 -6.73
N LEU A 277 -6.34 11.41 -6.54
CA LEU A 277 -5.66 10.14 -6.70
C LEU A 277 -4.80 9.88 -5.47
N ALA A 278 -5.01 8.76 -4.80
CA ALA A 278 -4.20 8.37 -3.66
C ALA A 278 -3.69 6.93 -3.82
N HIS A 279 -2.39 6.74 -3.89
CA HIS A 279 -1.74 5.44 -4.07
C HIS A 279 -2.22 4.69 -5.33
N ILE A 280 -2.45 5.43 -6.42
CA ILE A 280 -2.87 4.90 -7.71
C ILE A 280 -1.72 4.94 -8.73
N LEU A 281 -1.10 6.12 -8.88
CA LEU A 281 -0.10 6.33 -9.93
C LEU A 281 1.21 5.59 -9.66
N HIS A 282 1.52 5.31 -8.40
CA HIS A 282 2.71 4.52 -8.07
C HIS A 282 2.58 3.03 -8.45
N ASN A 283 1.35 2.55 -8.65
CA ASN A 283 1.09 1.19 -9.17
C ASN A 283 1.18 1.12 -10.70
N LEU A 284 1.31 2.25 -11.40
CA LEU A 284 1.27 2.30 -12.85
C LEU A 284 2.65 2.61 -13.45
N PRO A 285 3.07 1.88 -14.51
CA PRO A 285 4.15 2.29 -15.38
C PRO A 285 3.91 3.70 -15.93
N ASP A 286 4.96 4.44 -16.29
CA ASP A 286 4.84 5.85 -16.67
C ASP A 286 3.89 6.10 -17.84
N LEU A 287 3.84 5.20 -18.82
CA LEU A 287 2.92 5.33 -19.96
C LEU A 287 1.45 5.18 -19.54
N ASP A 288 1.15 4.23 -18.65
CA ASP A 288 -0.23 4.00 -18.17
C ASP A 288 -0.65 5.12 -17.21
N ALA A 289 0.26 5.59 -16.37
CA ALA A 289 0.05 6.78 -15.55
C ALA A 289 -0.24 8.03 -16.42
N ALA A 290 0.53 8.24 -17.51
CA ALA A 290 0.30 9.33 -18.42
C ALA A 290 -1.07 9.23 -19.11
N ARG A 291 -1.48 8.03 -19.54
CA ARG A 291 -2.83 7.80 -20.13
C ARG A 291 -3.94 8.15 -19.16
N LEU A 292 -3.85 7.71 -17.90
CA LEU A 292 -4.83 8.08 -16.89
C LEU A 292 -4.88 9.60 -16.69
N LEU A 293 -3.72 10.24 -16.55
CA LEU A 293 -3.64 11.70 -16.39
C LEU A 293 -4.19 12.46 -17.63
N GLN A 294 -4.01 11.94 -18.84
CA GLN A 294 -4.60 12.51 -20.06
C GLN A 294 -6.12 12.46 -20.05
N LYS A 295 -6.72 11.33 -19.63
CA LYS A 295 -8.18 11.20 -19.47
C LYS A 295 -8.71 12.20 -18.44
N LEU A 296 -8.00 12.37 -17.33
CA LEU A 296 -8.37 13.37 -16.31
C LEU A 296 -8.20 14.79 -16.85
N SER A 297 -7.10 15.09 -17.55
CA SER A 297 -6.87 16.39 -18.16
C SER A 297 -7.99 16.79 -19.14
N GLN A 298 -8.48 15.85 -19.94
CA GLN A 298 -9.61 16.08 -20.85
C GLN A 298 -10.90 16.45 -20.10
N ALA A 299 -11.17 15.77 -18.98
CA ALA A 299 -12.36 16.02 -18.17
C ALA A 299 -12.29 17.28 -17.29
N MET A 300 -11.09 17.77 -17.00
CA MET A 300 -10.89 18.93 -16.13
C MET A 300 -11.38 20.24 -16.76
N HIS A 301 -12.07 21.06 -15.98
CA HIS A 301 -12.29 22.48 -16.23
C HIS A 301 -11.00 23.28 -15.96
N PRO A 302 -10.76 24.45 -16.54
CA PRO A 302 -9.58 25.29 -16.22
C PRO A 302 -9.41 25.61 -14.71
N GLN A 303 -10.50 25.63 -13.95
CA GLN A 303 -10.46 25.84 -12.51
C GLN A 303 -10.30 24.54 -11.70
N SER A 304 -10.44 23.37 -12.32
CA SER A 304 -10.26 22.07 -11.65
C SER A 304 -8.83 21.91 -11.13
N ARG A 305 -8.70 21.11 -10.06
CA ARG A 305 -7.44 20.68 -9.48
C ARG A 305 -7.34 19.17 -9.61
N LEU A 306 -6.17 18.68 -9.93
CA LEU A 306 -5.83 17.28 -9.77
C LEU A 306 -4.89 17.16 -8.57
N LEU A 307 -5.32 16.47 -7.52
CA LEU A 307 -4.56 16.24 -6.30
C LEU A 307 -4.08 14.79 -6.25
N ILE A 308 -2.79 14.61 -6.03
CA ILE A 308 -2.12 13.31 -6.01
C ILE A 308 -1.45 13.15 -4.65
N HIS A 309 -1.89 12.16 -3.86
CA HIS A 309 -1.25 11.74 -2.62
C HIS A 309 -0.45 10.46 -2.87
N GLU A 310 0.88 10.58 -2.83
CA GLU A 310 1.79 9.46 -3.08
C GLU A 310 2.99 9.54 -2.16
N PHE A 311 3.68 8.43 -1.95
CA PHE A 311 4.93 8.45 -1.21
C PHE A 311 6.01 9.24 -1.96
N THR A 312 6.77 10.02 -1.21
CA THR A 312 7.90 10.77 -1.76
C THR A 312 9.05 9.83 -2.13
N LYS A 313 9.61 9.98 -3.33
CA LYS A 313 10.80 9.24 -3.75
C LYS A 313 12.04 9.76 -3.01
N ASN A 314 12.37 9.13 -1.90
CA ASN A 314 13.53 9.42 -1.07
C ASN A 314 14.09 8.13 -0.44
N ALA A 315 15.18 8.22 0.33
CA ALA A 315 15.82 7.06 0.92
C ALA A 315 14.92 6.28 1.90
N ASN A 316 14.02 6.97 2.62
CA ASN A 316 13.11 6.35 3.59
C ASN A 316 12.05 5.47 2.89
N ASN A 317 11.63 5.87 1.70
CA ASN A 317 10.60 5.19 0.90
C ASN A 317 11.19 4.24 -0.17
N ALA A 318 12.54 4.09 -0.24
CA ALA A 318 13.19 3.33 -1.30
C ALA A 318 12.81 1.84 -1.33
N LYS A 319 12.51 1.25 -0.17
CA LYS A 319 12.05 -0.15 -0.09
C LYS A 319 10.62 -0.30 -0.64
N MET A 320 9.74 0.66 -0.36
CA MET A 320 8.39 0.71 -0.94
C MET A 320 8.47 0.85 -2.45
N HIS A 321 9.30 1.74 -2.96
CA HIS A 321 9.56 1.91 -4.39
C HIS A 321 9.96 0.59 -5.07
N ALA A 322 10.87 -0.20 -4.46
CA ALA A 322 11.27 -1.50 -4.99
C ALA A 322 10.10 -2.49 -5.03
N SER A 323 9.20 -2.46 -4.03
CA SER A 323 8.00 -3.30 -4.00
C SER A 323 7.03 -2.93 -5.13
N MET A 324 6.82 -1.63 -5.39
CA MET A 324 5.95 -1.19 -6.51
C MET A 324 6.48 -1.65 -7.86
N ILE A 325 7.80 -1.58 -8.08
CA ILE A 325 8.43 -2.11 -9.30
C ILE A 325 8.17 -3.61 -9.44
N ALA A 326 8.40 -4.38 -8.38
CA ALA A 326 8.35 -5.83 -8.44
C ALA A 326 6.92 -6.38 -8.57
N LEU A 327 5.93 -5.69 -8.00
CA LEU A 327 4.53 -6.13 -7.98
C LEU A 327 3.70 -5.60 -9.14
N PHE A 328 3.95 -4.35 -9.57
CA PHE A 328 3.05 -3.61 -10.47
C PHE A 328 3.75 -3.03 -11.70
N GLY A 329 5.08 -3.04 -11.76
CA GLY A 329 5.84 -2.32 -12.77
C GLY A 329 5.82 -0.80 -12.59
N GLY A 330 5.10 -0.32 -11.58
CA GLY A 330 5.00 1.08 -11.21
C GLY A 330 6.18 1.56 -10.34
N ARG A 331 6.10 2.78 -9.83
CA ARG A 331 7.21 3.36 -9.05
C ARG A 331 6.84 4.66 -8.32
N GLU A 332 7.53 4.94 -7.24
CA GLU A 332 7.50 6.27 -6.63
C GLU A 332 8.24 7.29 -7.51
N ARG A 333 7.75 8.52 -7.56
CA ARG A 333 8.27 9.56 -8.44
C ARG A 333 8.87 10.73 -7.68
N SER A 334 9.96 11.28 -8.21
CA SER A 334 10.59 12.52 -7.75
C SER A 334 9.85 13.74 -8.32
N ALA A 335 10.16 14.92 -7.80
CA ALA A 335 9.62 16.19 -8.31
C ALA A 335 9.81 16.37 -9.82
N SER A 336 10.99 16.03 -10.34
CA SER A 336 11.26 16.13 -11.79
C SER A 336 10.45 15.13 -12.61
N GLU A 337 10.26 13.90 -12.11
CA GLU A 337 9.45 12.86 -12.77
C GLU A 337 7.96 13.23 -12.75
N TRP A 338 7.46 13.86 -11.67
CA TRP A 338 6.09 14.39 -11.63
C TRP A 338 5.86 15.48 -12.68
N ARG A 339 6.82 16.41 -12.85
CA ARG A 339 6.72 17.46 -13.89
C ARG A 339 6.76 16.89 -15.29
N GLN A 340 7.59 15.88 -15.54
CA GLN A 340 7.63 15.17 -16.83
C GLN A 340 6.30 14.48 -17.12
N LEU A 341 5.75 13.77 -16.14
CA LEU A 341 4.48 13.06 -16.26
C LEU A 341 3.31 14.04 -16.51
N ALA A 342 3.28 15.17 -15.79
CA ALA A 342 2.31 16.24 -16.01
C ALA A 342 2.38 16.78 -17.45
N ALA A 343 3.57 17.06 -17.95
CA ALA A 343 3.78 17.58 -19.31
C ALA A 343 3.26 16.60 -20.38
N LEU A 344 3.48 15.28 -20.21
CA LEU A 344 2.95 14.25 -21.09
C LEU A 344 1.41 14.23 -21.15
N ALA A 345 0.76 14.69 -20.09
CA ALA A 345 -0.70 14.73 -19.98
C ALA A 345 -1.33 16.09 -20.30
N GLY A 346 -0.55 17.08 -20.77
CA GLY A 346 -1.05 18.45 -21.00
C GLY A 346 -1.40 19.17 -19.70
N LEU A 347 -0.73 18.81 -18.61
CA LEU A 347 -0.87 19.39 -17.28
C LEU A 347 0.43 20.08 -16.84
N ARG A 348 0.33 20.88 -15.80
CA ARG A 348 1.48 21.47 -15.11
C ARG A 348 1.36 21.28 -13.60
N VAL A 349 2.48 21.01 -12.94
CA VAL A 349 2.55 21.00 -11.47
C VAL A 349 2.46 22.45 -10.96
N THR A 350 1.53 22.70 -10.04
CA THR A 350 1.28 24.05 -9.47
C THR A 350 1.48 24.09 -7.97
N PHE A 351 1.52 22.96 -7.29
CA PHE A 351 1.90 22.82 -5.89
C PHE A 351 2.58 21.47 -5.69
N GLU A 352 3.55 21.41 -4.80
CA GLU A 352 4.24 20.17 -4.44
C GLU A 352 4.76 20.24 -3.00
N ALA A 353 4.59 19.16 -2.24
CA ALA A 353 5.14 18.97 -0.91
C ALA A 353 5.68 17.55 -0.78
N TYR A 354 6.96 17.42 -0.40
CA TYR A 354 7.70 16.16 -0.33
C TYR A 354 8.30 15.97 1.08
N PRO A 355 7.54 15.45 2.05
CA PRO A 355 8.06 15.18 3.38
C PRO A 355 9.11 14.05 3.34
N GLU A 356 10.02 14.04 4.32
CA GLU A 356 11.02 12.97 4.46
C GLU A 356 10.38 11.60 4.75
N GLY A 357 9.24 11.59 5.42
CA GLY A 357 8.47 10.39 5.74
C GLY A 357 6.99 10.54 5.41
N GLY A 358 6.37 9.44 4.98
CA GLY A 358 4.95 9.41 4.65
C GLY A 358 4.62 9.92 3.25
N GLU A 359 3.35 10.28 3.08
CA GLU A 359 2.78 10.71 1.82
C GLU A 359 3.05 12.19 1.56
N GLY A 360 3.44 12.50 0.32
CA GLY A 360 3.53 13.86 -0.21
C GLY A 360 2.24 14.29 -0.91
N LEU A 361 2.25 15.50 -1.42
CA LEU A 361 1.15 16.07 -2.21
C LEU A 361 1.69 16.70 -3.49
N VAL A 362 1.05 16.40 -4.61
CA VAL A 362 1.27 17.07 -5.88
C VAL A 362 -0.06 17.60 -6.41
N GLU A 363 -0.14 18.91 -6.70
CA GLU A 363 -1.26 19.48 -7.44
C GLU A 363 -0.85 19.67 -8.90
N MET A 364 -1.72 19.25 -9.81
CA MET A 364 -1.60 19.55 -11.23
C MET A 364 -2.82 20.33 -11.72
N ARG A 365 -2.61 21.21 -12.69
CA ARG A 365 -3.67 21.94 -13.40
C ARG A 365 -3.50 21.81 -14.90
N LYS A 366 -4.58 22.02 -15.60
CA LYS A 366 -4.60 22.16 -17.06
C LYS A 366 -3.71 23.31 -17.50
N LEU A 367 -2.96 23.11 -18.60
CA LEU A 367 -2.13 24.14 -19.22
C LEU A 367 -2.98 25.28 -19.78
#